data_774b7df304b2035da8429ce81a06a821
#
_entry.id   774b7df304b2035da8429ce81a06a821
#
_cell.length_a   1.000
_cell.length_b   1.000
_cell.length_c   1.000
_cell.angle_alpha   90.00
_cell.angle_beta   90.00
_cell.angle_gamma   90.00
#
_symmetry.space_group_name_H-M   'P 1'
#
loop_
_entity.id
_entity.type
_entity.pdbx_description
1 polymer ?
#
loop_
_entity_poly.entity_id
_entity_poly.type
_entity_poly.pdbx_seq_one_letter_code
_entity_poly.pdbx_strand_id
1 'polypeptide(L)'
;EVDSHCVLPRPVFGKSKDRPFRFRNSTGEAMRERVSNTWPNLEFHPKRIRDGWGPPFEPVDARMELQLDGGARLLSQCRIDPTVVPVTDIRGGECAALEHWEEWCDSGLKRYHARRNNAADRSGVSGISPWIHYGMLAPTRVVRDADRMGGKGAEKFLDEMRVFREHAQHHAHAVNNPEAWSHIPG
;
A
#
# COMPACT_ATOMS: atom_id res chain seq x y z
N GLU A 1 -1.89 9.18 15.46
CA GLU A 1 -2.24 8.18 14.43
C GLU A 1 -1.65 8.63 13.09
N VAL A 2 -1.00 7.71 12.37
CA VAL A 2 -0.43 7.96 11.05
C VAL A 2 -1.11 7.03 10.05
N ASP A 3 -1.74 7.59 9.02
CA ASP A 3 -2.32 6.81 7.93
C ASP A 3 -1.31 6.70 6.78
N SER A 4 -0.69 5.54 6.65
CA SER A 4 0.26 5.21 5.58
C SER A 4 -0.38 4.37 4.45
N HIS A 5 -1.65 3.96 4.61
CA HIS A 5 -2.34 3.12 3.63
C HIS A 5 -3.00 3.89 2.50
N CYS A 6 -3.34 5.16 2.73
CA CYS A 6 -4.05 5.98 1.77
C CYS A 6 -3.16 7.12 1.27
N VAL A 7 -3.32 7.49 0.00
CA VAL A 7 -2.73 8.72 -0.55
C VAL A 7 -3.37 9.92 0.15
N LEU A 8 -4.68 9.83 0.40
CA LEU A 8 -5.43 10.82 1.12
C LEU A 8 -5.79 10.30 2.51
N PRO A 9 -5.21 10.86 3.58
CA PRO A 9 -5.45 10.36 4.94
C PRO A 9 -6.92 10.42 5.32
N ARG A 10 -7.44 9.33 5.89
CA ARG A 10 -8.85 9.20 6.30
C ARG A 10 -9.37 10.34 7.20
N PRO A 11 -8.61 10.83 8.19
CA PRO A 11 -9.08 11.92 9.04
C PRO A 11 -9.45 13.20 8.29
N VAL A 12 -8.89 13.41 7.09
CA VAL A 12 -9.16 14.61 6.28
C VAL A 12 -10.60 14.62 5.72
N PHE A 13 -11.24 13.45 5.57
CA PHE A 13 -12.55 13.34 4.92
C PHE A 13 -13.73 12.97 5.83
N GLY A 14 -13.51 12.63 7.06
CA GLY A 14 -14.52 12.46 8.12
C GLY A 14 -15.65 11.46 7.84
N LYS A 15 -16.40 11.63 6.76
CA LYS A 15 -17.55 10.79 6.42
C LYS A 15 -17.32 9.99 5.14
N SER A 16 -17.66 8.71 5.17
CA SER A 16 -17.70 7.86 3.99
C SER A 16 -18.66 8.39 2.92
N LYS A 17 -18.33 8.13 1.67
CA LYS A 17 -19.23 8.33 0.52
C LYS A 17 -19.80 6.98 0.09
N ASP A 18 -21.06 6.96 -0.24
CA ASP A 18 -21.80 5.75 -0.63
C ASP A 18 -21.46 5.24 -2.04
N ARG A 19 -20.90 6.08 -2.90
CA ARG A 19 -20.61 5.75 -4.29
C ARG A 19 -19.21 6.20 -4.71
N PRO A 20 -18.48 5.41 -5.53
CA PRO A 20 -17.13 5.75 -6.01
C PRO A 20 -17.07 7.10 -6.75
N PHE A 21 -18.08 7.46 -7.56
CA PHE A 21 -18.09 8.73 -8.27
C PHE A 21 -18.26 9.94 -7.33
N ARG A 22 -19.03 9.80 -6.24
CA ARG A 22 -19.15 10.85 -5.21
C ARG A 22 -17.83 11.00 -4.45
N PHE A 23 -17.17 9.88 -4.15
CA PHE A 23 -15.84 9.90 -3.57
C PHE A 23 -14.85 10.61 -4.49
N ARG A 24 -14.78 10.22 -5.78
CA ARG A 24 -13.94 10.88 -6.79
C ARG A 24 -14.15 12.39 -6.84
N ASN A 25 -15.41 12.82 -6.92
CA ASN A 25 -15.75 14.25 -7.04
C ASN A 25 -15.37 15.04 -5.79
N SER A 26 -15.56 14.46 -4.60
CA SER A 26 -15.24 15.13 -3.33
C SER A 26 -13.76 15.14 -2.96
N THR A 27 -12.96 14.22 -3.51
CA THR A 27 -11.55 14.05 -3.15
C THR A 27 -10.57 14.44 -4.25
N GLY A 28 -11.07 14.68 -5.47
CA GLY A 28 -10.25 14.85 -6.66
C GLY A 28 -9.24 16.00 -6.58
N GLU A 29 -9.61 17.12 -5.97
CA GLU A 29 -8.73 18.28 -5.79
C GLU A 29 -7.61 17.97 -4.79
N ALA A 30 -7.96 17.52 -3.60
CA ALA A 30 -6.99 17.16 -2.56
C ALA A 30 -6.06 16.00 -2.99
N MET A 31 -6.58 15.05 -3.78
CA MET A 31 -5.75 14.00 -4.38
C MET A 31 -4.72 14.58 -5.35
N ARG A 32 -5.14 15.48 -6.25
CA ARG A 32 -4.21 16.15 -7.19
C ARG A 32 -3.15 16.94 -6.44
N GLU A 33 -3.54 17.72 -5.46
CA GLU A 33 -2.63 18.49 -4.64
C GLU A 33 -1.57 17.60 -3.98
N ARG A 34 -1.98 16.50 -3.36
CA ARG A 34 -1.04 15.57 -2.69
C ARG A 34 -0.13 14.84 -3.67
N VAL A 35 -0.57 14.58 -4.89
CA VAL A 35 0.24 13.91 -5.91
C VAL A 35 1.25 14.87 -6.53
N SER A 36 0.84 16.11 -6.81
CA SER A 36 1.71 17.11 -7.46
C SER A 36 2.71 17.76 -6.51
N ASN A 37 2.42 17.84 -5.21
CA ASN A 37 3.33 18.40 -4.24
C ASN A 37 4.59 17.55 -4.10
N THR A 38 5.75 18.14 -4.30
CA THR A 38 7.03 17.54 -3.94
C THR A 38 7.12 17.49 -2.42
N TRP A 39 7.32 16.30 -1.88
CA TRP A 39 7.63 16.17 -0.45
C TRP A 39 9.01 16.74 -0.23
N PRO A 40 9.20 17.57 0.79
CA PRO A 40 10.53 18.05 1.12
C PRO A 40 11.42 16.82 1.42
N ASN A 41 12.63 16.82 0.88
CA ASN A 41 13.68 15.94 1.38
C ASN A 41 13.94 16.37 2.83
N LEU A 42 13.28 15.70 3.75
CA LEU A 42 13.59 15.87 5.16
C LEU A 42 14.94 15.21 5.40
N GLU A 43 15.98 16.01 5.56
CA GLU A 43 17.19 15.52 6.18
C GLU A 43 16.83 15.07 7.59
N PHE A 44 16.77 13.75 7.77
CA PHE A 44 16.49 13.19 9.07
C PHE A 44 17.75 13.30 9.94
N HIS A 45 17.78 14.28 10.82
CA HIS A 45 18.76 14.37 11.87
C HIS A 45 18.23 13.65 13.11
N PRO A 46 18.59 12.37 13.32
CA PRO A 46 18.12 11.66 14.50
C PRO A 46 18.57 12.39 15.75
N LYS A 47 17.63 12.84 16.57
CA LYS A 47 17.98 13.37 17.89
C LYS A 47 18.67 12.25 18.67
N ARG A 48 19.81 12.59 19.26
CA ARG A 48 20.53 11.65 20.11
C ARG A 48 19.57 11.12 21.19
N ILE A 49 19.42 9.82 21.24
CA ILE A 49 18.67 9.17 22.32
C ILE A 49 19.34 9.55 23.61
N ARG A 50 18.58 9.95 24.63
CA ARG A 50 19.12 10.31 25.94
C ARG A 50 19.89 9.11 26.49
N ASP A 51 21.08 9.39 27.02
CA ASP A 51 21.87 8.37 27.69
C ASP A 51 21.03 7.68 28.78
N GLY A 52 21.01 6.34 28.77
CA GLY A 52 20.23 5.54 29.70
C GLY A 52 18.77 5.24 29.25
N TRP A 53 18.32 5.71 28.06
CA TRP A 53 17.06 5.29 27.54
C TRP A 53 17.20 3.92 26.85
N GLY A 54 16.38 2.97 27.25
CA GLY A 54 16.20 1.69 26.59
C GLY A 54 14.72 1.43 26.30
N PRO A 55 14.37 0.60 25.32
CA PRO A 55 12.99 0.21 25.09
C PRO A 55 12.45 -0.54 26.31
N PRO A 56 11.13 -0.41 26.64
CA PRO A 56 10.51 -1.12 27.74
C PRO A 56 10.31 -2.63 27.47
N PHE A 57 11.00 -3.19 26.52
CA PHE A 57 10.95 -4.60 26.10
C PHE A 57 12.36 -5.05 25.71
N GLU A 58 12.60 -6.35 25.76
CA GLU A 58 13.84 -6.95 25.26
C GLU A 58 13.86 -6.88 23.72
N PRO A 59 14.80 -6.14 23.13
CA PRO A 59 14.87 -6.04 21.67
C PRO A 59 15.36 -7.36 21.05
N VAL A 60 14.69 -7.80 20.02
CA VAL A 60 15.12 -8.95 19.20
C VAL A 60 16.03 -8.44 18.08
N ASP A 61 17.21 -9.02 17.93
CA ASP A 61 18.06 -8.79 16.75
C ASP A 61 17.49 -9.57 15.55
N ALA A 62 16.55 -8.93 14.85
CA ALA A 62 15.88 -9.53 13.70
C ALA A 62 16.87 -9.96 12.59
N ARG A 63 18.01 -9.27 12.45
CA ARG A 63 19.03 -9.63 11.46
C ARG A 63 19.69 -10.96 11.83
N MET A 64 20.07 -11.10 13.08
CA MET A 64 20.68 -12.33 13.58
C MET A 64 19.72 -13.51 13.47
N GLU A 65 18.47 -13.32 13.87
CA GLU A 65 17.43 -14.37 13.77
C GLU A 65 17.18 -14.80 12.32
N LEU A 66 17.10 -13.85 11.37
CA LEU A 66 16.94 -14.17 9.95
C LEU A 66 18.16 -14.86 9.34
N GLN A 67 19.37 -14.56 9.83
CA GLN A 67 20.59 -15.21 9.36
C GLN A 67 20.73 -16.65 9.88
N LEU A 68 20.23 -16.94 11.09
CA LEU A 68 20.35 -18.26 11.70
C LEU A 68 19.49 -19.33 11.00
N ASP A 69 18.21 -19.01 10.75
CA ASP A 69 17.25 -20.00 10.24
C ASP A 69 16.15 -19.40 9.33
N GLY A 70 16.42 -18.21 8.75
CA GLY A 70 15.42 -17.51 7.92
C GLY A 70 14.21 -17.02 8.70
N GLY A 71 14.28 -16.95 10.04
CA GLY A 71 13.20 -16.54 10.91
C GLY A 71 12.23 -17.67 11.31
N ALA A 72 12.55 -18.93 10.99
CA ALA A 72 11.69 -20.07 11.30
C ALA A 72 11.39 -20.19 12.81
N ARG A 73 12.39 -19.91 13.67
CA ARG A 73 12.24 -19.90 15.12
C ARG A 73 11.24 -18.83 15.58
N LEU A 74 11.31 -17.63 15.01
CA LEU A 74 10.37 -16.56 15.33
C LEU A 74 8.94 -16.90 14.87
N LEU A 75 8.81 -17.47 13.67
CA LEU A 75 7.54 -17.92 13.14
C LEU A 75 6.91 -19.03 13.99
N SER A 76 7.70 -19.97 14.52
CA SER A 76 7.18 -21.02 15.38
C SER A 76 6.59 -20.54 16.71
N GLN A 77 6.91 -19.32 17.15
CA GLN A 77 6.35 -18.69 18.32
C GLN A 77 5.06 -17.91 18.02
N CYS A 78 4.74 -17.70 16.74
CA CYS A 78 3.53 -17.00 16.34
C CYS A 78 2.32 -17.94 16.37
N ARG A 79 1.13 -17.39 16.68
CA ARG A 79 -0.15 -18.11 16.62
C ARG A 79 -0.66 -18.13 15.18
N ILE A 80 0.04 -18.83 14.31
CA ILE A 80 -0.29 -18.99 12.88
C ILE A 80 -0.39 -20.48 12.55
N ASP A 81 -1.03 -20.80 11.45
CA ASP A 81 -1.09 -22.17 10.92
C ASP A 81 0.29 -22.56 10.33
N PRO A 82 1.01 -23.52 10.95
CA PRO A 82 2.33 -23.90 10.48
C PRO A 82 2.32 -24.74 9.20
N THR A 83 1.14 -25.17 8.72
CA THR A 83 1.00 -25.90 7.46
C THR A 83 1.04 -25.00 6.23
N VAL A 84 0.83 -23.69 6.43
CA VAL A 84 0.94 -22.69 5.37
C VAL A 84 2.41 -22.35 5.13
N VAL A 85 2.93 -22.80 4.00
CA VAL A 85 4.31 -22.52 3.62
C VAL A 85 4.49 -21.10 3.07
N PRO A 86 5.71 -20.53 3.19
CA PRO A 86 6.01 -19.21 2.60
C PRO A 86 5.78 -19.19 1.09
N VAL A 87 5.32 -18.07 0.58
CA VAL A 87 5.23 -17.80 -0.87
C VAL A 87 6.65 -17.69 -1.43
N THR A 88 6.96 -18.46 -2.47
CA THR A 88 8.33 -18.58 -3.01
C THR A 88 8.60 -17.68 -4.21
N ASP A 89 7.56 -17.23 -4.90
CA ASP A 89 7.62 -16.42 -6.12
C ASP A 89 7.50 -14.91 -5.89
N ILE A 90 7.30 -14.48 -4.64
CA ILE A 90 7.24 -13.08 -4.26
C ILE A 90 8.27 -12.80 -3.16
N ARG A 91 9.26 -11.99 -3.48
CA ARG A 91 10.24 -11.51 -2.49
C ARG A 91 9.65 -10.35 -1.70
N GLY A 92 9.73 -10.41 -0.38
CA GLY A 92 9.39 -9.29 0.50
C GLY A 92 10.47 -8.21 0.51
N GLY A 93 10.11 -7.03 1.07
CA GLY A 93 11.00 -5.89 1.27
C GLY A 93 10.82 -4.78 0.24
N GLU A 94 11.28 -3.58 0.62
CA GLU A 94 11.13 -2.37 -0.19
C GLU A 94 11.89 -2.44 -1.52
N CYS A 95 13.12 -2.96 -1.51
CA CYS A 95 13.91 -3.08 -2.74
C CYS A 95 13.21 -3.97 -3.77
N ALA A 96 12.74 -5.15 -3.35
CA ALA A 96 12.01 -6.06 -4.25
C ALA A 96 10.70 -5.46 -4.76
N ALA A 97 10.01 -4.70 -3.91
CA ALA A 97 8.78 -4.01 -4.27
C ALA A 97 9.03 -2.92 -5.32
N LEU A 98 10.11 -2.15 -5.18
CA LEU A 98 10.49 -1.10 -6.12
C LEU A 98 10.94 -1.68 -7.46
N GLU A 99 11.80 -2.71 -7.46
CA GLU A 99 12.22 -3.43 -8.66
C GLU A 99 11.01 -3.91 -9.46
N HIS A 100 10.09 -4.63 -8.80
CA HIS A 100 8.89 -5.15 -9.43
C HIS A 100 7.97 -4.03 -9.97
N TRP A 101 7.81 -2.96 -9.21
CA TRP A 101 7.00 -1.81 -9.62
C TRP A 101 7.57 -1.12 -10.86
N GLU A 102 8.87 -0.86 -10.88
CA GLU A 102 9.57 -0.21 -11.98
C GLU A 102 9.49 -1.06 -13.26
N GLU A 103 9.77 -2.37 -13.18
CA GLU A 103 9.65 -3.30 -14.29
C GLU A 103 8.22 -3.33 -14.87
N TRP A 104 7.22 -3.34 -13.98
CA TRP A 104 5.83 -3.34 -14.45
C TRP A 104 5.41 -1.99 -15.05
N CYS A 105 5.89 -0.88 -14.54
CA CYS A 105 5.66 0.43 -15.14
C CYS A 105 6.12 0.48 -16.60
N ASP A 106 7.29 -0.07 -16.89
CA ASP A 106 7.85 -0.09 -18.24
C ASP A 106 7.09 -1.04 -19.17
N SER A 107 6.68 -2.20 -18.68
CA SER A 107 6.10 -3.28 -19.49
C SER A 107 4.58 -3.29 -19.55
N GLY A 108 3.89 -2.96 -18.45
CA GLY A 108 2.45 -3.21 -18.26
C GLY A 108 1.59 -1.97 -18.22
N LEU A 109 2.05 -0.88 -17.56
CA LEU A 109 1.24 0.28 -17.23
C LEU A 109 0.56 0.91 -18.46
N LYS A 110 1.30 1.09 -19.55
CA LYS A 110 0.79 1.71 -20.77
C LYS A 110 -0.46 1.01 -21.34
N ARG A 111 -0.54 -0.31 -21.20
CA ARG A 111 -1.62 -1.15 -21.72
C ARG A 111 -2.60 -1.62 -20.65
N TYR A 112 -2.45 -1.19 -19.42
CA TYR A 112 -3.27 -1.60 -18.29
C TYR A 112 -4.78 -1.46 -18.55
N HIS A 113 -5.21 -0.34 -19.12
CA HIS A 113 -6.62 -0.08 -19.42
C HIS A 113 -7.27 -1.15 -20.31
N ALA A 114 -6.50 -1.79 -21.18
CA ALA A 114 -6.98 -2.81 -22.10
C ALA A 114 -6.82 -4.25 -21.58
N ARG A 115 -5.82 -4.48 -20.71
CA ARG A 115 -5.42 -5.84 -20.32
C ARG A 115 -5.92 -6.27 -18.93
N ARG A 116 -6.17 -5.33 -18.02
CA ARG A 116 -6.46 -5.60 -16.61
C ARG A 116 -7.62 -6.57 -16.33
N ASN A 117 -8.58 -6.67 -17.24
CA ASN A 117 -9.75 -7.54 -17.08
C ASN A 117 -9.55 -8.96 -17.64
N ASN A 118 -8.40 -9.24 -18.25
CA ASN A 118 -8.09 -10.58 -18.73
C ASN A 118 -7.44 -11.40 -17.62
N ALA A 119 -8.22 -12.26 -16.97
CA ALA A 119 -7.77 -13.10 -15.86
C ALA A 119 -6.63 -14.07 -16.25
N ALA A 120 -6.50 -14.43 -17.54
CA ALA A 120 -5.43 -15.29 -18.03
C ALA A 120 -4.11 -14.53 -18.26
N ASP A 121 -4.12 -13.21 -18.22
CA ASP A 121 -2.96 -12.36 -18.46
C ASP A 121 -2.39 -11.80 -17.14
N ARG A 122 -1.51 -12.55 -16.51
CA ARG A 122 -0.86 -12.11 -15.26
C ARG A 122 -0.09 -10.81 -15.39
N SER A 123 0.49 -10.53 -16.56
CA SER A 123 1.22 -9.28 -16.83
C SER A 123 0.30 -8.09 -17.11
N GLY A 124 -1.01 -8.31 -17.24
CA GLY A 124 -2.02 -7.26 -17.40
C GLY A 124 -2.31 -6.46 -16.13
N VAL A 125 -1.81 -6.90 -14.97
CA VAL A 125 -1.96 -6.24 -13.66
C VAL A 125 -0.62 -6.07 -12.96
N SER A 126 -0.52 -5.09 -12.08
CA SER A 126 0.77 -4.77 -11.42
C SER A 126 1.22 -5.81 -10.40
N GLY A 127 0.31 -6.53 -9.79
CA GLY A 127 0.65 -7.48 -8.72
C GLY A 127 1.21 -6.86 -7.42
N ILE A 128 1.24 -5.53 -7.27
CA ILE A 128 1.89 -4.83 -6.13
C ILE A 128 1.11 -4.88 -4.82
N SER A 129 -0.11 -5.43 -4.82
CA SER A 129 -0.97 -5.44 -3.63
C SER A 129 -0.32 -6.02 -2.36
N PRO A 130 0.46 -7.11 -2.41
CA PRO A 130 1.12 -7.63 -1.22
C PRO A 130 2.08 -6.63 -0.58
N TRP A 131 2.91 -5.97 -1.37
CA TRP A 131 3.87 -4.98 -0.85
C TRP A 131 3.21 -3.73 -0.29
N ILE A 132 2.12 -3.26 -0.92
CA ILE A 132 1.32 -2.15 -0.37
C ILE A 132 0.64 -2.58 0.93
N HIS A 133 0.08 -3.80 0.98
CA HIS A 133 -0.61 -4.32 2.17
C HIS A 133 0.30 -4.35 3.39
N TYR A 134 1.53 -4.80 3.23
CA TYR A 134 2.51 -4.90 4.32
C TYR A 134 3.35 -3.62 4.52
N GLY A 135 3.04 -2.53 3.82
CA GLY A 135 3.75 -1.26 3.96
C GLY A 135 5.16 -1.25 3.37
N MET A 136 5.52 -2.24 2.56
CA MET A 136 6.82 -2.33 1.88
C MET A 136 6.91 -1.39 0.67
N LEU A 137 5.76 -0.94 0.15
CA LEU A 137 5.65 0.03 -0.94
C LEU A 137 4.58 1.06 -0.60
N ALA A 138 4.98 2.33 -0.57
CA ALA A 138 4.07 3.42 -0.24
C ALA A 138 3.08 3.70 -1.39
N PRO A 139 1.75 3.72 -1.14
CA PRO A 139 0.76 4.06 -2.16
C PRO A 139 1.00 5.41 -2.82
N THR A 140 1.49 6.38 -2.06
CA THR A 140 1.84 7.72 -2.56
C THR A 140 2.96 7.68 -3.60
N ARG A 141 3.96 6.82 -3.44
CA ARG A 141 5.02 6.60 -4.43
C ARG A 141 4.45 6.05 -5.73
N VAL A 142 3.65 4.98 -5.63
CA VAL A 142 3.01 4.31 -6.76
C VAL A 142 2.14 5.27 -7.57
N VAL A 143 1.30 6.06 -6.89
CA VAL A 143 0.40 7.03 -7.55
C VAL A 143 1.18 8.13 -8.25
N ARG A 144 2.25 8.65 -7.65
CA ARG A 144 3.11 9.69 -8.25
C ARG A 144 3.84 9.20 -9.48
N ASP A 145 4.39 7.99 -9.42
CA ASP A 145 5.12 7.43 -10.55
C ASP A 145 4.16 7.19 -11.72
N ALA A 146 2.98 6.61 -11.48
CA ALA A 146 1.96 6.43 -12.50
C ALA A 146 1.46 7.76 -13.09
N ASP A 147 1.27 8.79 -12.26
CA ASP A 147 0.85 10.12 -12.69
C ASP A 147 1.88 10.79 -13.62
N ARG A 148 3.16 10.66 -13.28
CA ARG A 148 4.27 11.16 -14.12
C ARG A 148 4.35 10.47 -15.48
N MET A 149 4.09 9.17 -15.53
CA MET A 149 4.11 8.42 -16.78
C MET A 149 2.94 8.77 -17.70
N GLY A 150 1.78 9.07 -17.15
CA GLY A 150 0.61 9.53 -17.89
C GLY A 150 0.03 8.53 -18.88
N GLY A 151 -0.92 8.99 -19.67
CA GLY A 151 -1.59 8.19 -20.72
C GLY A 151 -2.72 7.29 -20.19
N LYS A 152 -3.49 6.71 -21.12
CA LYS A 152 -4.73 5.97 -20.81
C LYS A 152 -4.56 4.81 -19.83
N GLY A 153 -3.43 4.12 -19.88
CA GLY A 153 -3.13 3.04 -18.95
C GLY A 153 -2.92 3.55 -17.52
N ALA A 154 -2.11 4.60 -17.36
CA ALA A 154 -1.86 5.25 -16.09
C ALA A 154 -3.13 5.89 -15.51
N GLU A 155 -3.92 6.59 -16.32
CA GLU A 155 -5.20 7.17 -15.90
C GLU A 155 -6.13 6.09 -15.30
N LYS A 156 -6.23 4.94 -16.00
CA LYS A 156 -7.07 3.84 -15.51
C LYS A 156 -6.48 3.20 -14.26
N PHE A 157 -5.17 3.06 -14.16
CA PHE A 157 -4.51 2.55 -12.96
C PHE A 157 -4.71 3.47 -11.76
N LEU A 158 -4.60 4.78 -11.98
CA LEU A 158 -4.86 5.79 -10.96
C LEU A 158 -6.31 5.80 -10.48
N ASP A 159 -7.26 5.49 -11.36
CA ASP A 159 -8.66 5.30 -10.99
C ASP A 159 -8.81 4.13 -9.99
N GLU A 160 -8.17 3.00 -10.24
CA GLU A 160 -8.23 1.85 -9.34
C GLU A 160 -7.56 2.16 -7.99
N MET A 161 -6.42 2.83 -8.01
CA MET A 161 -5.67 3.17 -6.79
C MET A 161 -6.33 4.28 -5.97
N ARG A 162 -6.69 5.40 -6.60
CA ARG A 162 -7.20 6.59 -5.90
C ARG A 162 -8.69 6.55 -5.62
N VAL A 163 -9.47 5.88 -6.46
CA VAL A 163 -10.94 5.87 -6.31
C VAL A 163 -11.39 4.56 -5.68
N PHE A 164 -11.21 3.43 -6.37
CA PHE A 164 -11.79 2.19 -5.89
C PHE A 164 -11.12 1.68 -4.61
N ARG A 165 -9.78 1.65 -4.57
CA ARG A 165 -9.05 1.20 -3.38
C ARG A 165 -9.28 2.11 -2.17
N GLU A 166 -9.13 3.43 -2.33
CA GLU A 166 -9.26 4.35 -1.20
C GLU A 166 -10.70 4.55 -0.77
N HIS A 167 -11.66 4.52 -1.70
CA HIS A 167 -13.07 4.53 -1.34
C HIS A 167 -13.42 3.35 -0.41
N ALA A 168 -12.95 2.14 -0.73
CA ALA A 168 -13.17 0.98 0.12
C ALA A 168 -12.52 1.15 1.51
N GLN A 169 -11.31 1.68 1.58
CA GLN A 169 -10.61 1.96 2.85
C GLN A 169 -11.35 3.01 3.69
N HIS A 170 -11.80 4.09 3.06
CA HIS A 170 -12.58 5.13 3.73
C HIS A 170 -13.92 4.60 4.24
N HIS A 171 -14.59 3.75 3.44
CA HIS A 171 -15.84 3.11 3.85
C HIS A 171 -15.61 2.19 5.06
N ALA A 172 -14.65 1.28 4.97
CA ALA A 172 -14.33 0.35 6.05
C ALA A 172 -13.98 1.05 7.37
N HIS A 173 -13.32 2.22 7.29
CA HIS A 173 -13.01 3.02 8.47
C HIS A 173 -14.22 3.76 9.05
N ALA A 174 -15.19 4.13 8.22
CA ALA A 174 -16.35 4.93 8.64
C ALA A 174 -17.47 4.11 9.27
N VAL A 175 -17.45 2.79 9.14
CA VAL A 175 -18.46 1.87 9.70
C VAL A 175 -17.94 1.15 10.92
N ASN A 176 -18.82 0.89 11.89
CA ASN A 176 -18.41 0.23 13.15
C ASN A 176 -18.01 -1.25 12.95
N ASN A 177 -18.63 -1.92 12.01
CA ASN A 177 -18.33 -3.31 11.66
C ASN A 177 -18.31 -3.49 10.14
N PRO A 178 -17.15 -3.36 9.48
CA PRO A 178 -17.04 -3.47 8.03
C PRO A 178 -17.35 -4.88 7.50
N GLU A 179 -17.35 -5.90 8.36
CA GLU A 179 -17.65 -7.29 8.01
C GLU A 179 -19.17 -7.58 8.01
N ALA A 180 -19.98 -6.70 8.58
CA ALA A 180 -21.42 -6.90 8.63
C ALA A 180 -22.09 -6.59 7.29
N TRP A 181 -22.92 -7.50 6.80
CA TRP A 181 -23.72 -7.32 5.57
C TRP A 181 -24.56 -6.04 5.56
N SER A 182 -25.07 -5.63 6.72
CA SER A 182 -25.87 -4.40 6.87
C SER A 182 -25.11 -3.11 6.57
N HIS A 183 -23.78 -3.18 6.54
CA HIS A 183 -22.93 -2.01 6.26
C HIS A 183 -22.42 -1.96 4.80
N ILE A 184 -22.78 -2.95 3.97
CA ILE A 184 -22.46 -2.93 2.55
C ILE A 184 -23.41 -1.96 1.85
N PRO A 185 -22.90 -0.95 1.12
CA PRO A 185 -23.75 -0.02 0.37
C PRO A 185 -24.53 -0.77 -0.70
N GLY A 186 -25.84 -0.48 -0.79
CA GLY A 186 -26.74 -1.03 -1.82
C GLY A 186 -26.52 -0.41 -3.21
#